data_c19354480c27ba9d481c52fd95b5cef8
#
_entry.id   c19354480c27ba9d481c52fd95b5cef8
#
_cell.length_a   1.000
_cell.length_b   1.000
_cell.length_c   1.000
_cell.angle_alpha   90.00
_cell.angle_beta   90.00
_cell.angle_gamma   90.00
#
_symmetry.space_group_name_H-M   'P 1'
#
loop_
_entity.id
_entity.type
_entity.pdbx_description
1 polymer ?
#
loop_
_entity_poly.entity_id
_entity_poly.type
_entity_poly.pdbx_seq_one_letter_code
_entity_poly.pdbx_strand_id
1 'polypeptide(L)'
;MTDEKFLDKKMDRREFLKKAGIGGAGLALGLSGASAFFANQDSSTKKALDGDEDISFYGKHQAGITTPMQKACYLVVLDLHTTDKKEVIQLFKDWTDYSSKLVEGELVKKDGSNALLPPTDTGETVGLNPYRLSLTFGISADFLKKLGLESKRPKLFRDLPPFPKEQLQDKYTGGDIVIQACADDEQVAFHAVRNLIRKGRNKITMKWSKSGFAAIGDRKETPRNLFGFKDGTANVTTEKEFDKVVWTDSKDWMKGGSYMALRLVQMHLETWDRTNLQEQENTFGRYKESGAPFGKKDEFDEVDLSKLPVDSHVRLAKEVDLPILRRSYSYSDGIDERTGQFDSGLIFIAYQKDPDRFVKIQTNLGAVDKMNEYITHIGSGLFACFAGVEKGGYLGQA
;
A
#
# COMPACT_ATOMS: atom_id res chain seq x y z
N MET A 1 48.40 15.78 -16.36
CA MET A 1 48.99 15.92 -15.04
C MET A 1 47.87 16.43 -14.18
N THR A 2 47.21 15.74 -13.34
CA THR A 2 47.47 14.77 -12.30
C THR A 2 46.22 14.70 -11.45
N ASP A 3 45.69 13.58 -11.19
CA ASP A 3 45.10 13.30 -9.86
C ASP A 3 44.87 11.80 -9.65
N GLU A 4 46.01 11.04 -9.70
CA GLU A 4 46.09 9.65 -9.31
C GLU A 4 46.69 9.48 -7.90
N LYS A 5 46.22 10.21 -6.91
CA LYS A 5 46.81 10.11 -5.54
C LYS A 5 45.79 9.87 -4.41
N PHE A 6 44.59 9.45 -4.72
CA PHE A 6 43.60 9.23 -3.64
C PHE A 6 43.44 7.78 -3.18
N LEU A 7 43.97 6.80 -3.92
CA LEU A 7 43.73 5.37 -3.64
C LEU A 7 44.92 4.60 -3.00
N ASP A 8 46.05 5.25 -2.76
CA ASP A 8 47.28 4.55 -2.32
C ASP A 8 47.75 4.90 -0.89
N LYS A 9 46.86 5.34 0.00
CA LYS A 9 47.19 5.49 1.42
C LYS A 9 46.76 4.26 2.20
N LYS A 10 47.61 3.22 2.22
CA LYS A 10 47.50 2.12 3.19
C LYS A 10 47.49 2.73 4.59
N MET A 11 46.36 2.77 5.22
CA MET A 11 46.21 3.16 6.61
C MET A 11 46.80 2.04 7.47
N ASP A 12 47.81 2.35 8.29
CA ASP A 12 48.42 1.40 9.20
C ASP A 12 47.39 0.93 10.25
N ARG A 13 47.33 -0.38 10.49
CA ARG A 13 46.45 -1.00 11.50
C ARG A 13 46.52 -0.32 12.87
N ARG A 14 47.66 0.24 13.20
CA ARG A 14 47.88 0.97 14.46
C ARG A 14 47.17 2.33 14.52
N GLU A 15 47.05 3.03 13.39
CA GLU A 15 46.26 4.29 13.33
C GLU A 15 44.77 4.04 13.32
N PHE A 16 44.33 2.96 12.70
CA PHE A 16 42.92 2.55 12.77
C PHE A 16 42.50 2.18 14.19
N LEU A 17 43.32 1.41 14.90
CA LEU A 17 43.03 1.03 16.29
C LEU A 17 43.11 2.19 17.28
N LYS A 18 43.94 3.21 17.04
CA LYS A 18 43.94 4.44 17.85
C LYS A 18 42.69 5.30 17.66
N LYS A 19 42.14 5.36 16.44
CA LYS A 19 40.89 6.05 16.16
C LYS A 19 39.66 5.27 16.63
N ALA A 20 39.70 3.94 16.60
CA ALA A 20 38.68 3.06 17.16
C ALA A 20 38.69 3.03 18.72
N GLY A 21 39.88 3.20 19.34
CA GLY A 21 40.05 3.22 20.80
C GLY A 21 39.40 4.44 21.50
N ILE A 22 39.20 5.53 20.78
CA ILE A 22 38.49 6.72 21.33
C ILE A 22 36.97 6.50 21.34
N GLY A 23 36.43 5.62 20.44
CA GLY A 23 35.02 5.20 20.49
C GLY A 23 34.70 4.15 21.55
N GLY A 24 35.70 3.33 21.95
CA GLY A 24 35.49 2.22 22.91
C GLY A 24 35.38 2.67 24.37
N ALA A 25 35.98 3.80 24.75
CA ALA A 25 35.88 4.32 26.12
C ALA A 25 34.50 4.91 26.44
N GLY A 26 33.75 5.35 25.42
CA GLY A 26 32.37 5.82 25.57
C GLY A 26 31.35 4.69 25.74
N LEU A 27 31.62 3.53 25.15
CA LEU A 27 30.73 2.36 25.25
C LEU A 27 30.82 1.61 26.58
N ALA A 28 31.98 1.63 27.24
CA ALA A 28 32.17 0.96 28.53
C ALA A 28 31.51 1.73 29.74
N LEU A 29 31.35 3.04 29.59
CA LEU A 29 30.64 3.86 30.61
C LEU A 29 29.11 3.91 30.37
N GLY A 30 28.64 3.58 29.14
CA GLY A 30 27.22 3.51 28.80
C GLY A 30 26.51 2.25 29.28
N LEU A 31 27.24 1.12 29.41
CA LEU A 31 26.63 -0.16 29.77
C LEU A 31 26.38 -0.35 31.29
N SER A 32 27.06 0.40 32.15
CA SER A 32 26.82 0.38 33.58
C SER A 32 25.75 1.35 34.05
N GLY A 33 25.34 2.32 33.24
CA GLY A 33 24.24 3.26 33.53
C GLY A 33 22.88 2.86 32.93
N ALA A 34 22.88 2.08 31.86
CA ALA A 34 21.64 1.75 31.13
C ALA A 34 20.77 0.72 31.84
N SER A 35 21.37 -0.21 32.62
CA SER A 35 20.59 -1.21 33.35
C SER A 35 19.84 -0.66 34.56
N ALA A 36 20.24 0.51 35.10
CA ALA A 36 19.48 1.20 36.15
C ALA A 36 18.39 2.15 35.64
N PHE A 37 18.49 2.57 34.35
CA PHE A 37 17.52 3.49 33.75
C PHE A 37 16.27 2.77 33.24
N PHE A 38 16.38 1.49 32.88
CA PHE A 38 15.24 0.71 32.39
C PHE A 38 14.42 0.02 33.48
N ALA A 39 14.91 0.02 34.73
CA ALA A 39 14.22 -0.65 35.84
C ALA A 39 13.16 0.23 36.54
N ASN A 40 13.03 1.51 36.21
CA ASN A 40 12.12 2.46 36.86
C ASN A 40 11.31 3.33 35.88
N GLN A 41 10.95 2.83 34.71
CA GLN A 41 9.92 3.47 33.91
C GLN A 41 8.57 2.84 34.21
N ASP A 42 7.88 3.48 35.10
CA ASP A 42 6.43 3.34 35.26
C ASP A 42 5.74 3.50 33.93
N SER A 43 4.75 2.65 33.64
CA SER A 43 3.96 2.50 32.44
C SER A 43 3.12 3.74 32.03
N SER A 44 3.43 4.93 32.51
CA SER A 44 2.65 6.16 32.28
C SER A 44 3.31 7.25 31.46
N THR A 45 4.49 7.03 30.88
CA THR A 45 5.16 8.04 30.03
C THR A 45 5.61 7.49 28.66
N LYS A 46 4.76 6.70 27.99
CA LYS A 46 4.81 6.64 26.52
C LYS A 46 4.09 7.87 25.95
N LYS A 47 4.67 9.04 26.13
CA LYS A 47 4.26 10.21 25.35
C LYS A 47 4.74 9.99 23.92
N ALA A 48 3.79 9.85 23.02
CA ALA A 48 3.92 9.76 21.57
C ALA A 48 5.00 10.71 21.04
N LEU A 49 5.92 10.20 20.26
CA LEU A 49 6.62 10.98 19.24
C LEU A 49 5.55 11.42 18.25
N ASP A 50 5.53 12.69 17.90
CA ASP A 50 4.54 13.35 17.03
C ASP A 50 4.15 12.48 15.82
N GLY A 51 2.91 11.97 15.82
CA GLY A 51 2.36 11.24 14.68
C GLY A 51 1.63 9.93 14.96
N ASP A 52 1.69 9.38 16.17
CA ASP A 52 0.98 8.16 16.55
C ASP A 52 -0.49 8.44 16.89
N GLU A 53 -1.33 8.62 15.86
CA GLU A 53 -2.76 8.37 16.02
C GLU A 53 -2.96 6.85 15.97
N ASP A 54 -3.43 6.25 17.06
CA ASP A 54 -3.80 4.85 17.11
C ASP A 54 -4.92 4.58 16.10
N ILE A 55 -4.67 3.69 15.15
CA ILE A 55 -5.65 3.30 14.15
C ILE A 55 -6.42 2.11 14.69
N SER A 56 -7.72 2.30 15.02
CA SER A 56 -8.56 1.20 15.46
C SER A 56 -8.86 0.23 14.31
N PHE A 57 -8.80 -1.07 14.57
CA PHE A 57 -9.31 -2.10 13.66
C PHE A 57 -10.85 -2.08 13.59
N TYR A 58 -11.50 -1.80 14.71
CA TYR A 58 -12.96 -1.77 14.81
C TYR A 58 -13.52 -0.40 14.41
N GLY A 59 -14.60 -0.41 13.64
CA GLY A 59 -15.27 0.82 13.18
C GLY A 59 -16.33 0.56 12.14
N LYS A 60 -17.00 1.63 11.70
CA LYS A 60 -18.02 1.59 10.65
C LYS A 60 -17.46 1.15 9.30
N HIS A 61 -16.23 1.55 9.00
CA HIS A 61 -15.51 1.26 7.77
C HIS A 61 -14.18 0.61 8.11
N GLN A 62 -13.61 -0.21 7.20
CA GLN A 62 -12.27 -0.75 7.40
C GLN A 62 -11.23 0.37 7.39
N ALA A 63 -10.31 0.32 8.35
CA ALA A 63 -9.11 1.15 8.33
C ALA A 63 -8.24 0.83 7.10
N GLY A 64 -7.38 1.78 6.70
CA GLY A 64 -6.52 1.66 5.54
C GLY A 64 -7.16 2.06 4.22
N ILE A 65 -8.45 2.41 4.19
CA ILE A 65 -9.14 2.94 3.00
C ILE A 65 -9.02 4.47 2.97
N THR A 66 -9.64 5.16 3.91
CA THR A 66 -9.59 6.64 4.02
C THR A 66 -8.59 7.13 5.06
N THR A 67 -7.94 6.23 5.80
CA THR A 67 -6.86 6.56 6.73
C THR A 67 -5.77 7.38 6.03
N PRO A 68 -5.21 8.43 6.64
CA PRO A 68 -4.07 9.14 6.08
C PRO A 68 -2.96 8.18 5.67
N MET A 69 -2.35 8.41 4.51
CA MET A 69 -1.40 7.49 3.90
C MET A 69 -0.20 7.23 4.82
N GLN A 70 0.18 5.98 5.00
CA GLN A 70 1.40 5.55 5.69
C GLN A 70 2.55 5.39 4.70
N LYS A 71 3.78 5.29 5.22
CA LYS A 71 5.02 5.24 4.43
C LYS A 71 5.20 3.93 3.66
N ALA A 72 4.73 2.82 4.21
CA ALA A 72 4.88 1.49 3.65
C ALA A 72 3.52 0.79 3.44
N CYS A 73 3.48 -0.08 2.44
CA CYS A 73 2.37 -0.98 2.17
C CYS A 73 2.91 -2.37 1.87
N TYR A 74 2.40 -3.39 2.53
CA TYR A 74 2.60 -4.78 2.11
C TYR A 74 1.26 -5.32 1.62
N LEU A 75 1.18 -5.52 0.31
CA LEU A 75 -0.02 -6.03 -0.34
C LEU A 75 0.16 -7.49 -0.70
N VAL A 76 -0.83 -8.32 -0.40
CA VAL A 76 -0.85 -9.72 -0.81
C VAL A 76 -2.19 -10.10 -1.39
N VAL A 77 -2.15 -10.87 -2.47
CA VAL A 77 -3.31 -11.53 -3.07
C VAL A 77 -3.18 -13.03 -2.85
N LEU A 78 -4.27 -13.64 -2.42
CA LEU A 78 -4.32 -15.02 -1.94
C LEU A 78 -5.31 -15.83 -2.78
N ASP A 79 -4.98 -17.10 -3.01
CA ASP A 79 -5.90 -18.10 -3.54
C ASP A 79 -6.49 -18.94 -2.40
N LEU A 80 -7.80 -19.12 -2.39
CA LEU A 80 -8.53 -19.94 -1.44
C LEU A 80 -8.64 -21.37 -1.93
N HIS A 81 -8.31 -22.36 -1.08
CA HIS A 81 -8.36 -23.78 -1.43
C HIS A 81 -9.55 -24.52 -0.84
N THR A 82 -10.14 -24.01 0.23
CA THR A 82 -11.33 -24.60 0.82
C THR A 82 -12.61 -24.06 0.19
N THR A 83 -13.61 -24.94 0.04
CA THR A 83 -14.98 -24.58 -0.33
C THR A 83 -15.95 -24.65 0.85
N ASP A 84 -15.46 -25.06 2.03
CA ASP A 84 -16.25 -25.11 3.25
C ASP A 84 -16.42 -23.70 3.85
N LYS A 85 -17.66 -23.20 3.81
CA LYS A 85 -18.03 -21.90 4.37
C LYS A 85 -17.73 -21.79 5.87
N LYS A 86 -17.80 -22.89 6.63
CA LYS A 86 -17.48 -22.87 8.07
C LYS A 86 -16.01 -22.62 8.32
N GLU A 87 -15.15 -23.22 7.49
CA GLU A 87 -13.71 -22.99 7.55
C GLU A 87 -13.33 -21.55 7.19
N VAL A 88 -14.00 -20.97 6.19
CA VAL A 88 -13.80 -19.56 5.79
C VAL A 88 -14.27 -18.61 6.89
N ILE A 89 -15.45 -18.85 7.48
CA ILE A 89 -15.95 -18.07 8.61
C ILE A 89 -14.96 -18.14 9.79
N GLN A 90 -14.42 -19.32 10.08
CA GLN A 90 -13.45 -19.48 11.17
C GLN A 90 -12.13 -18.73 10.84
N LEU A 91 -11.67 -18.78 9.58
CA LEU A 91 -10.51 -18.02 9.14
C LEU A 91 -10.70 -16.51 9.33
N PHE A 92 -11.86 -15.98 8.96
CA PHE A 92 -12.18 -14.56 9.10
C PHE A 92 -12.31 -14.14 10.58
N LYS A 93 -12.86 -15.00 11.43
CA LYS A 93 -12.86 -14.80 12.90
C LYS A 93 -11.43 -14.74 13.44
N ASP A 94 -10.59 -15.68 13.04
CA ASP A 94 -9.19 -15.75 13.47
C ASP A 94 -8.41 -14.51 12.97
N TRP A 95 -8.63 -14.08 11.72
CA TRP A 95 -8.02 -12.87 11.18
C TRP A 95 -8.50 -11.61 11.88
N THR A 96 -9.78 -11.55 12.27
CA THR A 96 -10.32 -10.45 13.08
C THR A 96 -9.61 -10.35 14.42
N ASP A 97 -9.48 -11.47 15.15
CA ASP A 97 -8.77 -11.53 16.43
C ASP A 97 -7.29 -11.13 16.30
N TYR A 98 -6.61 -11.63 15.26
CA TYR A 98 -5.21 -11.27 15.01
C TYR A 98 -5.05 -9.80 14.64
N SER A 99 -5.88 -9.31 13.73
CA SER A 99 -5.80 -7.94 13.24
C SER A 99 -6.03 -6.91 14.34
N SER A 100 -7.01 -7.15 15.23
CA SER A 100 -7.30 -6.24 16.34
C SER A 100 -6.13 -6.09 17.32
N LYS A 101 -5.33 -7.15 17.52
CA LYS A 101 -4.13 -7.13 18.36
C LYS A 101 -2.94 -6.46 17.64
N LEU A 102 -2.73 -6.83 16.38
CA LEU A 102 -1.61 -6.33 15.58
C LEU A 102 -1.65 -4.80 15.42
N VAL A 103 -2.83 -4.21 15.20
CA VAL A 103 -2.95 -2.75 15.09
C VAL A 103 -2.72 -2.01 16.40
N GLU A 104 -2.82 -2.70 17.53
CA GLU A 104 -2.49 -2.19 18.87
C GLU A 104 -1.01 -2.45 19.23
N GLY A 105 -0.23 -3.07 18.33
CA GLY A 105 1.18 -3.44 18.57
C GLY A 105 1.34 -4.65 19.48
N GLU A 106 0.27 -5.41 19.67
CA GLU A 106 0.30 -6.62 20.49
C GLU A 106 0.68 -7.84 19.66
N LEU A 107 1.28 -8.85 20.29
CA LEU A 107 1.47 -10.16 19.69
C LEU A 107 0.11 -10.85 19.49
N VAL A 108 -0.04 -11.58 18.39
CA VAL A 108 -1.28 -12.33 18.08
C VAL A 108 -1.66 -13.31 19.18
N LYS A 109 -0.65 -13.88 19.85
CA LYS A 109 -0.81 -14.71 21.05
C LYS A 109 0.54 -14.82 21.75
N LYS A 110 0.53 -14.79 23.08
CA LYS A 110 1.70 -15.14 23.89
C LYS A 110 2.01 -16.63 23.76
N ASP A 111 3.28 -16.97 23.65
CA ASP A 111 3.70 -18.37 23.58
C ASP A 111 3.42 -19.11 24.89
N GLY A 112 3.12 -20.41 24.74
CA GLY A 112 2.99 -21.32 25.89
C GLY A 112 4.37 -21.69 26.47
N SER A 113 4.35 -22.36 27.61
CA SER A 113 5.57 -22.81 28.30
C SER A 113 6.32 -23.96 27.59
N ASN A 114 5.77 -24.55 26.53
CA ASN A 114 6.39 -25.66 25.82
C ASN A 114 7.28 -25.16 24.68
N ALA A 115 8.58 -25.07 24.92
CA ALA A 115 9.58 -24.62 23.95
C ALA A 115 9.79 -25.58 22.74
N LEU A 116 9.20 -26.76 22.75
CA LEU A 116 9.23 -27.70 21.63
C LEU A 116 8.15 -27.41 20.56
N LEU A 117 7.24 -26.50 20.84
CA LEU A 117 6.23 -26.06 19.87
C LEU A 117 6.70 -24.78 19.15
N PRO A 118 6.38 -24.64 17.86
CA PRO A 118 6.65 -23.37 17.18
C PRO A 118 5.92 -22.22 17.87
N PRO A 119 6.56 -21.02 17.97
CA PRO A 119 5.92 -19.85 18.54
C PRO A 119 4.65 -19.49 17.75
N THR A 120 3.64 -18.96 18.42
CA THR A 120 2.38 -18.59 17.77
C THR A 120 2.51 -17.30 16.99
N ASP A 121 3.20 -16.33 17.53
CA ASP A 121 3.60 -15.10 16.84
C ASP A 121 4.99 -15.28 16.20
N THR A 122 5.24 -14.61 15.09
CA THR A 122 6.54 -14.68 14.39
C THR A 122 7.60 -13.76 14.99
N GLY A 123 7.20 -12.81 15.85
CA GLY A 123 8.06 -12.08 16.79
C GLY A 123 8.87 -10.91 16.22
N GLU A 124 8.75 -10.58 14.93
CA GLU A 124 9.60 -9.55 14.31
C GLU A 124 9.36 -8.16 14.88
N THR A 125 8.20 -7.92 15.47
CA THR A 125 7.80 -6.61 16.00
C THR A 125 7.84 -6.52 17.52
N VAL A 126 8.44 -7.50 18.20
CA VAL A 126 8.60 -7.45 19.66
C VAL A 126 9.35 -6.18 20.07
N GLY A 127 8.70 -5.34 20.88
CA GLY A 127 9.26 -4.06 21.35
C GLY A 127 9.06 -2.89 20.40
N LEU A 128 8.45 -3.09 19.24
CA LEU A 128 8.07 -2.01 18.32
C LEU A 128 6.67 -1.49 18.62
N ASN A 129 6.43 -0.22 18.27
CA ASN A 129 5.10 0.38 18.22
C ASN A 129 4.33 -0.14 17.01
N PRO A 130 2.99 0.03 16.94
CA PRO A 130 2.19 -0.37 15.77
C PRO A 130 2.42 0.49 14.52
N TYR A 131 3.12 1.61 14.62
CA TYR A 131 3.45 2.50 13.50
C TYR A 131 2.25 2.81 12.61
N ARG A 132 1.11 3.14 13.23
CA ARG A 132 -0.15 3.40 12.53
C ARG A 132 -0.59 2.23 11.62
N LEU A 133 -0.33 0.99 11.99
CA LEU A 133 -0.72 -0.17 11.20
C LEU A 133 -2.23 -0.15 10.91
N SER A 134 -2.58 -0.32 9.67
CA SER A 134 -3.96 -0.53 9.21
C SER A 134 -4.04 -1.77 8.33
N LEU A 135 -5.13 -2.50 8.43
CA LEU A 135 -5.38 -3.73 7.70
C LEU A 135 -6.71 -3.62 6.96
N THR A 136 -6.68 -3.83 5.65
CA THR A 136 -7.88 -3.82 4.78
C THR A 136 -7.99 -5.15 4.08
N PHE A 137 -9.19 -5.74 4.07
CA PHE A 137 -9.50 -7.02 3.48
C PHE A 137 -10.55 -6.88 2.39
N GLY A 138 -10.35 -7.56 1.28
CA GLY A 138 -11.32 -7.62 0.19
C GLY A 138 -11.40 -9.01 -0.43
N ILE A 139 -12.52 -9.33 -1.04
CA ILE A 139 -12.77 -10.58 -1.75
C ILE A 139 -13.09 -10.31 -3.22
N SER A 140 -12.72 -11.24 -4.10
CA SER A 140 -13.05 -11.18 -5.52
C SER A 140 -14.40 -11.82 -5.84
N ALA A 141 -14.86 -11.67 -7.07
CA ALA A 141 -16.03 -12.40 -7.57
C ALA A 141 -15.79 -13.92 -7.59
N ASP A 142 -14.57 -14.36 -7.90
CA ASP A 142 -14.19 -15.79 -7.88
C ASP A 142 -14.25 -16.39 -6.49
N PHE A 143 -13.94 -15.65 -5.43
CA PHE A 143 -14.16 -16.09 -4.06
C PHE A 143 -15.62 -16.47 -3.81
N LEU A 144 -16.57 -15.62 -4.24
CA LEU A 144 -18.01 -15.90 -4.10
C LEU A 144 -18.41 -17.16 -4.89
N LYS A 145 -17.86 -17.30 -6.10
CA LYS A 145 -18.10 -18.45 -6.97
C LYS A 145 -17.59 -19.74 -6.33
N LYS A 146 -16.37 -19.78 -5.81
CA LYS A 146 -15.77 -20.93 -5.12
C LYS A 146 -16.61 -21.42 -3.95
N LEU A 147 -17.26 -20.50 -3.25
CA LEU A 147 -18.12 -20.81 -2.10
C LEU A 147 -19.59 -21.07 -2.47
N GLY A 148 -19.97 -21.07 -3.75
CA GLY A 148 -21.38 -21.17 -4.17
C GLY A 148 -22.23 -20.03 -3.64
N LEU A 149 -21.70 -18.81 -3.63
CA LEU A 149 -22.36 -17.58 -3.16
C LEU A 149 -22.59 -16.57 -4.32
N GLU A 150 -22.58 -17.01 -5.56
CA GLU A 150 -22.76 -16.14 -6.73
C GLU A 150 -24.08 -15.36 -6.70
N SER A 151 -25.15 -15.97 -6.17
CA SER A 151 -26.44 -15.32 -5.99
C SER A 151 -26.39 -14.13 -5.00
N LYS A 152 -25.36 -14.03 -4.17
CA LYS A 152 -25.11 -12.93 -3.25
C LYS A 152 -24.22 -11.85 -3.82
N ARG A 153 -23.72 -12.03 -5.06
CA ARG A 153 -22.84 -11.07 -5.71
C ARG A 153 -23.60 -9.78 -6.02
N PRO A 154 -23.13 -8.59 -5.53
CA PRO A 154 -23.74 -7.32 -5.87
C PRO A 154 -23.73 -7.05 -7.37
N LYS A 155 -24.73 -6.38 -7.90
CA LYS A 155 -24.86 -6.11 -9.35
C LYS A 155 -23.66 -5.34 -9.94
N LEU A 156 -23.08 -4.42 -9.17
CA LEU A 156 -21.93 -3.62 -9.57
C LEU A 156 -20.59 -4.38 -9.49
N PHE A 157 -20.56 -5.47 -8.74
CA PHE A 157 -19.33 -6.26 -8.55
C PHE A 157 -19.10 -7.19 -9.74
N ARG A 158 -18.50 -6.66 -10.80
CA ARG A 158 -18.10 -7.41 -12.01
C ARG A 158 -16.59 -7.37 -12.15
N ASP A 159 -16.03 -8.38 -12.80
CA ASP A 159 -14.62 -8.36 -13.14
C ASP A 159 -14.30 -7.16 -14.03
N LEU A 160 -13.08 -6.62 -13.90
CA LEU A 160 -12.64 -5.53 -14.77
C LEU A 160 -12.59 -6.04 -16.21
N PRO A 161 -13.11 -5.25 -17.19
CA PRO A 161 -12.95 -5.61 -18.59
C PRO A 161 -11.49 -5.49 -19.02
N PRO A 162 -11.10 -6.13 -20.12
CA PRO A 162 -9.79 -5.85 -20.72
C PRO A 162 -9.70 -4.39 -21.15
N PHE A 163 -8.55 -3.77 -20.93
CA PHE A 163 -8.28 -2.39 -21.31
C PHE A 163 -7.22 -2.34 -22.44
N PRO A 164 -7.24 -1.28 -23.26
CA PRO A 164 -6.22 -1.12 -24.30
C PRO A 164 -4.80 -1.07 -23.70
N LYS A 165 -3.82 -1.58 -24.46
CA LYS A 165 -2.38 -1.53 -24.16
C LYS A 165 -1.91 -2.22 -22.86
N GLU A 166 -2.78 -2.93 -22.14
CA GLU A 166 -2.33 -3.73 -21.00
C GLU A 166 -1.65 -5.03 -21.47
N GLN A 167 -0.70 -5.51 -20.67
CA GLN A 167 0.03 -6.77 -20.88
C GLN A 167 -0.03 -7.58 -19.58
N LEU A 168 -1.22 -8.01 -19.24
CA LEU A 168 -1.46 -8.70 -17.97
C LEU A 168 -0.70 -10.02 -17.92
N GLN A 169 -0.09 -10.26 -16.74
CA GLN A 169 0.56 -11.53 -16.41
C GLN A 169 -0.34 -12.31 -15.46
N ASP A 170 -0.55 -13.60 -15.73
CA ASP A 170 -1.44 -14.45 -14.94
C ASP A 170 -1.05 -14.49 -13.46
N LYS A 171 0.27 -14.44 -13.18
CA LYS A 171 0.78 -14.41 -11.80
C LYS A 171 0.31 -13.20 -10.99
N TYR A 172 0.01 -12.07 -11.65
CA TYR A 172 -0.42 -10.82 -11.01
C TYR A 172 -1.89 -10.49 -11.24
N THR A 173 -2.66 -11.40 -11.85
CA THR A 173 -4.04 -11.14 -12.23
C THR A 173 -5.01 -12.06 -11.48
N GLY A 174 -6.13 -11.50 -11.01
CA GLY A 174 -7.13 -12.23 -10.23
C GLY A 174 -6.66 -12.59 -8.82
N GLY A 175 -7.14 -13.70 -8.29
CA GLY A 175 -6.99 -14.17 -6.91
C GLY A 175 -8.27 -13.98 -6.12
N ASP A 176 -8.40 -14.66 -4.97
CA ASP A 176 -9.66 -14.72 -4.23
C ASP A 176 -9.79 -13.65 -3.14
N ILE A 177 -8.70 -13.40 -2.43
CA ILE A 177 -8.68 -12.48 -1.27
C ILE A 177 -7.50 -11.53 -1.43
N VAL A 178 -7.70 -10.27 -1.09
CA VAL A 178 -6.63 -9.28 -0.96
C VAL A 178 -6.50 -8.83 0.49
N ILE A 179 -5.27 -8.70 0.97
CA ILE A 179 -4.94 -8.04 2.23
C ILE A 179 -3.99 -6.89 1.92
N GLN A 180 -4.38 -5.68 2.31
CA GLN A 180 -3.55 -4.49 2.28
C GLN A 180 -3.14 -4.17 3.72
N ALA A 181 -1.86 -4.28 4.05
CA ALA A 181 -1.29 -3.83 5.30
C ALA A 181 -0.47 -2.58 5.06
N CYS A 182 -0.84 -1.47 5.71
CA CYS A 182 -0.09 -0.22 5.61
C CYS A 182 0.39 0.20 7.01
N ALA A 183 1.65 0.63 7.10
CA ALA A 183 2.26 1.15 8.33
C ALA A 183 3.32 2.21 7.99
N ASP A 184 3.78 2.97 8.98
CA ASP A 184 4.94 3.85 8.80
C ASP A 184 6.28 3.10 8.92
N ASP A 185 6.24 1.78 9.15
CA ASP A 185 7.37 0.85 9.18
C ASP A 185 7.07 -0.39 8.32
N GLU A 186 7.99 -0.77 7.45
CA GLU A 186 7.83 -1.90 6.52
C GLU A 186 7.78 -3.24 7.24
N GLN A 187 8.58 -3.42 8.31
CA GLN A 187 8.64 -4.66 9.07
C GLN A 187 7.33 -4.92 9.80
N VAL A 188 6.67 -3.87 10.31
CA VAL A 188 5.36 -3.96 10.96
C VAL A 188 4.28 -4.38 9.96
N ALA A 189 4.25 -3.79 8.75
CA ALA A 189 3.31 -4.19 7.71
C ALA A 189 3.54 -5.66 7.27
N PHE A 190 4.79 -6.06 7.09
CA PHE A 190 5.15 -7.44 6.73
C PHE A 190 4.80 -8.45 7.83
N HIS A 191 5.13 -8.14 9.09
CA HIS A 191 4.80 -8.96 10.25
C HIS A 191 3.30 -9.26 10.35
N ALA A 192 2.47 -8.24 10.15
CA ALA A 192 1.03 -8.38 10.18
C ALA A 192 0.55 -9.38 9.12
N VAL A 193 0.94 -9.18 7.87
CA VAL A 193 0.57 -10.10 6.76
C VAL A 193 1.11 -11.50 7.01
N ARG A 194 2.36 -11.65 7.47
CA ARG A 194 2.99 -12.95 7.73
C ARG A 194 2.20 -13.76 8.77
N ASN A 195 1.76 -13.15 9.86
CA ASN A 195 0.96 -13.84 10.88
C ASN A 195 -0.43 -14.22 10.37
N LEU A 196 -1.10 -13.36 9.58
CA LEU A 196 -2.39 -13.66 8.96
C LEU A 196 -2.29 -14.84 7.97
N ILE A 197 -1.29 -14.86 7.11
CA ILE A 197 -1.04 -15.97 6.17
C ILE A 197 -0.74 -17.26 6.93
N ARG A 198 0.13 -17.19 7.92
CA ARG A 198 0.50 -18.33 8.75
C ARG A 198 -0.72 -18.97 9.43
N LYS A 199 -1.66 -18.16 9.90
CA LYS A 199 -2.91 -18.63 10.48
C LYS A 199 -3.81 -19.33 9.46
N GLY A 200 -3.81 -18.86 8.22
CA GLY A 200 -4.63 -19.39 7.13
C GLY A 200 -3.99 -20.51 6.28
N ARG A 201 -2.72 -20.87 6.51
CA ARG A 201 -1.88 -21.69 5.61
C ARG A 201 -2.48 -23.00 5.10
N ASN A 202 -3.44 -23.57 5.79
CA ASN A 202 -4.12 -24.81 5.36
C ASN A 202 -5.35 -24.56 4.46
N LYS A 203 -5.71 -23.29 4.25
CA LYS A 203 -6.91 -22.86 3.52
C LYS A 203 -6.59 -21.91 2.37
N ILE A 204 -5.42 -21.28 2.41
CA ILE A 204 -4.99 -20.28 1.44
C ILE A 204 -3.54 -20.50 1.01
N THR A 205 -3.19 -20.03 -0.18
CA THR A 205 -1.81 -19.80 -0.61
C THR A 205 -1.65 -18.38 -1.14
N MET A 206 -0.43 -17.87 -1.08
CA MET A 206 -0.14 -16.59 -1.73
C MET A 206 -0.09 -16.80 -3.25
N LYS A 207 -0.88 -16.01 -3.97
CA LYS A 207 -0.76 -15.90 -5.42
C LYS A 207 0.39 -14.96 -5.77
N TRP A 208 0.41 -13.76 -5.18
CA TRP A 208 1.52 -12.82 -5.28
C TRP A 208 1.50 -11.81 -4.13
N SER A 209 2.61 -11.16 -3.91
CA SER A 209 2.72 -10.05 -2.98
C SER A 209 3.65 -8.97 -3.53
N LYS A 210 3.50 -7.74 -3.04
CA LYS A 210 4.39 -6.61 -3.31
C LYS A 210 4.58 -5.77 -2.06
N SER A 211 5.82 -5.38 -1.80
CA SER A 211 6.14 -4.31 -0.86
C SER A 211 6.13 -2.98 -1.60
N GLY A 212 5.46 -2.00 -1.05
CA GLY A 212 5.35 -0.67 -1.63
C GLY A 212 5.76 0.40 -0.63
N PHE A 213 6.26 1.51 -1.14
CA PHE A 213 6.68 2.66 -0.36
C PHE A 213 6.12 3.97 -0.91
N ALA A 214 5.95 4.95 -0.02
CA ALA A 214 5.57 6.30 -0.39
C ALA A 214 6.48 7.31 0.32
N ALA A 215 7.05 8.22 -0.44
CA ALA A 215 7.82 9.33 0.10
C ALA A 215 6.86 10.38 0.67
N ILE A 216 6.42 10.16 1.90
CA ILE A 216 5.58 11.11 2.63
C ILE A 216 6.52 12.10 3.31
N GLY A 217 6.63 13.30 2.73
CA GLY A 217 7.35 14.43 3.30
C GLY A 217 6.59 15.08 4.45
N ASP A 218 6.75 16.37 4.63
CA ASP A 218 5.92 17.14 5.55
C ASP A 218 4.45 16.92 5.19
N ARG A 219 3.57 16.65 6.17
CA ARG A 219 2.18 16.19 6.02
C ARG A 219 1.29 17.04 5.08
N LYS A 220 1.80 18.15 4.60
CA LYS A 220 1.10 19.08 3.69
C LYS A 220 1.44 18.86 2.22
N GLU A 221 2.43 18.02 1.89
CA GLU A 221 2.86 17.81 0.53
C GLU A 221 2.30 16.53 -0.05
N THR A 222 1.80 16.61 -1.28
CA THR A 222 1.44 15.44 -2.06
C THR A 222 2.70 14.64 -2.41
N PRO A 223 2.76 13.33 -2.11
CA PRO A 223 3.92 12.50 -2.42
C PRO A 223 4.18 12.45 -3.93
N ARG A 224 5.44 12.20 -4.31
CA ARG A 224 5.83 12.01 -5.69
C ARG A 224 5.93 10.52 -6.02
N ASN A 225 5.49 10.18 -7.23
CA ASN A 225 5.70 8.86 -7.82
C ASN A 225 7.13 8.74 -8.39
N LEU A 226 7.50 7.58 -8.94
CA LEU A 226 8.84 7.34 -9.48
C LEU A 226 9.16 8.15 -10.75
N PHE A 227 8.18 8.75 -11.42
CA PHE A 227 8.42 9.73 -12.48
C PHE A 227 8.76 11.13 -11.95
N GLY A 228 8.73 11.32 -10.64
CA GLY A 228 9.02 12.58 -9.96
C GLY A 228 7.87 13.58 -9.93
N PHE A 229 6.66 13.18 -10.38
CA PHE A 229 5.45 14.01 -10.34
C PHE A 229 4.64 13.76 -9.08
N LYS A 230 3.94 14.80 -8.60
CA LYS A 230 3.00 14.70 -7.48
C LYS A 230 1.83 13.78 -7.83
N ASP A 231 1.55 12.81 -6.97
CA ASP A 231 0.53 11.78 -7.17
C ASP A 231 -0.43 11.72 -5.99
N GLY A 232 -1.67 12.11 -6.23
CA GLY A 232 -2.70 12.22 -5.19
C GLY A 232 -3.41 13.57 -5.14
N THR A 233 -2.95 14.59 -5.87
CA THR A 233 -3.50 15.96 -5.87
C THR A 233 -5.03 16.02 -6.04
N ALA A 234 -5.59 15.12 -6.84
CA ALA A 234 -7.04 15.10 -7.11
C ALA A 234 -7.83 14.15 -6.21
N ASN A 235 -7.22 13.64 -5.12
CA ASN A 235 -7.94 12.77 -4.18
C ASN A 235 -9.00 13.54 -3.40
N VAL A 236 -10.08 12.83 -3.08
CA VAL A 236 -11.08 13.27 -2.09
C VAL A 236 -10.47 13.18 -0.69
N THR A 237 -10.80 14.12 0.19
CA THR A 237 -10.13 14.27 1.50
C THR A 237 -11.09 14.47 2.67
N THR A 238 -12.35 14.77 2.41
CA THR A 238 -13.36 15.05 3.45
C THR A 238 -14.35 13.91 3.62
N GLU A 239 -14.88 13.72 4.82
CA GLU A 239 -15.91 12.71 5.11
C GLU A 239 -17.09 12.78 4.14
N LYS A 240 -17.57 14.01 3.83
CA LYS A 240 -18.65 14.20 2.86
C LYS A 240 -18.31 13.72 1.45
N GLU A 241 -17.05 13.87 1.05
CA GLU A 241 -16.56 13.34 -0.24
C GLU A 241 -16.40 11.83 -0.17
N PHE A 242 -15.90 11.28 0.95
CA PHE A 242 -15.79 9.83 1.14
C PHE A 242 -17.16 9.15 1.03
N ASP A 243 -18.20 9.71 1.64
CA ASP A 243 -19.59 9.21 1.51
C ASP A 243 -20.09 9.22 0.06
N LYS A 244 -19.68 10.22 -0.72
CA LYS A 244 -20.08 10.33 -2.14
C LYS A 244 -19.32 9.43 -3.07
N VAL A 245 -18.05 9.15 -2.76
CA VAL A 245 -17.09 8.53 -3.68
C VAL A 245 -16.72 7.10 -3.29
N VAL A 246 -16.49 6.85 -2.00
CA VAL A 246 -15.82 5.66 -1.48
C VAL A 246 -16.81 4.62 -0.95
N TRP A 247 -17.70 5.04 -0.04
CA TRP A 247 -18.52 4.10 0.70
C TRP A 247 -19.79 3.72 -0.05
N THR A 248 -20.06 2.41 -0.14
CA THR A 248 -21.28 1.91 -0.77
C THR A 248 -22.50 2.18 0.12
N ASP A 249 -23.59 2.55 -0.51
CA ASP A 249 -24.92 2.74 0.10
C ASP A 249 -25.88 1.61 -0.28
N SER A 250 -25.36 0.48 -0.75
CA SER A 250 -26.14 -0.69 -1.15
C SER A 250 -26.97 -1.26 0.00
N LYS A 251 -28.00 -2.03 -0.34
CA LYS A 251 -28.89 -2.70 0.64
C LYS A 251 -28.44 -4.12 0.97
N ASP A 252 -27.30 -4.55 0.42
CA ASP A 252 -26.72 -5.87 0.60
C ASP A 252 -25.50 -5.82 1.55
N TRP A 253 -24.76 -6.91 1.64
CA TRP A 253 -23.59 -7.09 2.51
C TRP A 253 -22.45 -6.08 2.24
N MET A 254 -22.50 -5.36 1.12
CA MET A 254 -21.52 -4.31 0.80
C MET A 254 -21.84 -2.95 1.44
N LYS A 255 -22.97 -2.80 2.14
CA LYS A 255 -23.32 -1.53 2.78
C LYS A 255 -22.20 -1.02 3.69
N GLY A 256 -21.68 0.17 3.40
CA GLY A 256 -20.55 0.77 4.15
C GLY A 256 -19.18 0.21 3.78
N GLY A 257 -19.11 -0.73 2.85
CA GLY A 257 -17.87 -1.20 2.23
C GLY A 257 -17.41 -0.33 1.06
N SER A 258 -16.43 -0.81 0.32
CA SER A 258 -15.88 -0.13 -0.87
C SER A 258 -15.38 -1.15 -1.89
N TYR A 259 -15.31 -0.78 -3.15
CA TYR A 259 -14.64 -1.60 -4.16
C TYR A 259 -13.21 -1.10 -4.37
N MET A 260 -12.25 -2.03 -4.31
CA MET A 260 -10.83 -1.80 -4.58
C MET A 260 -10.53 -2.23 -6.00
N ALA A 261 -10.22 -1.29 -6.89
CA ALA A 261 -9.55 -1.59 -8.15
C ALA A 261 -8.04 -1.61 -7.91
N LEU A 262 -7.42 -2.76 -8.20
CA LEU A 262 -6.00 -3.01 -8.00
C LEU A 262 -5.32 -3.22 -9.34
N ARG A 263 -4.28 -2.42 -9.62
CA ARG A 263 -3.46 -2.59 -10.82
C ARG A 263 -1.99 -2.62 -10.41
N LEU A 264 -1.23 -3.52 -11.00
CA LEU A 264 0.22 -3.47 -10.94
C LEU A 264 0.72 -2.83 -12.23
N VAL A 265 1.36 -1.68 -12.09
CA VAL A 265 1.81 -0.86 -13.21
C VAL A 265 3.34 -0.85 -13.23
N GLN A 266 3.95 -1.47 -14.23
CA GLN A 266 5.38 -1.38 -14.47
C GLN A 266 5.70 -0.01 -15.09
N MET A 267 6.75 0.65 -14.60
CA MET A 267 7.20 1.97 -15.06
C MET A 267 8.55 1.83 -15.77
N HIS A 268 8.64 2.33 -17.01
CA HIS A 268 9.84 2.26 -17.84
C HIS A 268 10.76 3.45 -17.54
N LEU A 269 11.44 3.41 -16.38
CA LEU A 269 12.19 4.55 -15.84
C LEU A 269 13.33 4.99 -16.76
N GLU A 270 14.05 4.05 -17.38
CA GLU A 270 15.16 4.38 -18.28
C GLU A 270 14.70 5.06 -19.57
N THR A 271 13.48 4.80 -20.02
CA THR A 271 12.86 5.53 -21.14
C THR A 271 12.43 6.90 -20.69
N TRP A 272 11.84 7.00 -19.50
CA TRP A 272 11.43 8.26 -18.90
C TRP A 272 12.62 9.20 -18.65
N ASP A 273 13.73 8.70 -18.13
CA ASP A 273 14.93 9.49 -17.81
C ASP A 273 15.60 10.12 -19.05
N ARG A 274 15.37 9.54 -20.24
CA ARG A 274 15.83 10.08 -21.53
C ARG A 274 14.87 11.08 -22.15
N THR A 275 13.65 11.20 -21.60
CA THR A 275 12.62 12.12 -22.08
C THR A 275 12.90 13.52 -21.52
N ASN A 276 12.91 14.54 -22.39
CA ASN A 276 13.13 15.92 -21.96
C ASN A 276 12.01 16.43 -21.06
N LEU A 277 12.30 17.46 -20.23
CA LEU A 277 11.36 17.98 -19.24
C LEU A 277 10.01 18.41 -19.85
N GLN A 278 10.05 19.09 -20.99
CA GLN A 278 8.82 19.57 -21.64
C GLN A 278 7.89 18.39 -22.02
N GLU A 279 8.43 17.29 -22.53
CA GLU A 279 7.66 16.12 -22.87
C GLU A 279 7.17 15.35 -21.64
N GLN A 280 7.95 15.34 -20.56
CA GLN A 280 7.51 14.79 -19.28
C GLN A 280 6.31 15.59 -18.75
N GLU A 281 6.38 16.92 -18.77
CA GLU A 281 5.30 17.80 -18.32
C GLU A 281 4.08 17.72 -19.24
N ASN A 282 4.28 17.66 -20.57
CA ASN A 282 3.21 17.46 -21.55
C ASN A 282 2.47 16.13 -21.31
N THR A 283 3.19 15.05 -20.99
CA THR A 283 2.60 13.73 -20.70
C THR A 283 1.66 13.78 -19.50
N PHE A 284 2.06 14.49 -18.44
CA PHE A 284 1.19 14.67 -17.27
C PHE A 284 0.13 15.75 -17.46
N GLY A 285 0.45 16.87 -18.11
CA GLY A 285 -0.34 18.10 -18.15
C GLY A 285 -0.13 18.97 -16.91
N ARG A 286 1.01 18.82 -16.23
CA ARG A 286 1.39 19.55 -15.02
C ARG A 286 2.89 19.89 -15.05
N TYR A 287 3.26 20.98 -14.40
CA TYR A 287 4.67 21.30 -14.14
C TYR A 287 5.26 20.33 -13.11
N LYS A 288 6.44 19.79 -13.41
CA LYS A 288 7.09 18.77 -12.58
C LYS A 288 7.47 19.29 -11.21
N GLU A 289 8.02 20.51 -11.13
CA GLU A 289 8.50 21.11 -9.89
C GLU A 289 7.35 21.49 -8.96
N SER A 290 6.42 22.33 -9.41
CA SER A 290 5.32 22.85 -8.59
C SER A 290 4.15 21.86 -8.43
N GLY A 291 3.93 20.98 -9.41
CA GLY A 291 2.73 20.17 -9.53
C GLY A 291 1.51 20.96 -10.05
N ALA A 292 1.67 22.25 -10.35
CA ALA A 292 0.59 23.08 -10.88
C ALA A 292 0.15 22.61 -12.30
N PRO A 293 -1.13 22.70 -12.64
CA PRO A 293 -1.58 22.48 -14.01
C PRO A 293 -1.08 23.61 -14.92
N PHE A 294 -0.97 23.35 -16.22
CA PHE A 294 -0.46 24.36 -17.16
C PHE A 294 -1.25 25.65 -17.10
N GLY A 295 -0.51 26.77 -17.10
CA GLY A 295 -1.07 28.11 -16.98
C GLY A 295 -1.46 28.55 -15.56
N LYS A 296 -1.12 27.74 -14.56
CA LYS A 296 -1.38 27.98 -13.13
C LYS A 296 -0.07 27.97 -12.34
N LYS A 297 -0.13 28.33 -11.04
CA LYS A 297 1.03 28.48 -10.16
C LYS A 297 1.08 27.44 -9.04
N ASP A 298 -0.10 27.07 -8.52
CA ASP A 298 -0.21 26.21 -7.35
C ASP A 298 -0.76 24.81 -7.73
N GLU A 299 -0.32 23.79 -7.01
CA GLU A 299 -0.68 22.38 -7.22
C GLU A 299 -2.20 22.17 -7.28
N PHE A 300 -2.92 22.82 -6.38
CA PHE A 300 -4.36 22.64 -6.19
C PHE A 300 -5.21 23.62 -7.00
N ASP A 301 -4.60 24.43 -7.85
CA ASP A 301 -5.33 25.29 -8.77
C ASP A 301 -6.25 24.48 -9.68
N GLU A 302 -7.39 25.09 -10.05
CA GLU A 302 -8.35 24.47 -10.96
C GLU A 302 -7.73 24.23 -12.34
N VAL A 303 -7.93 23.00 -12.84
CA VAL A 303 -7.40 22.57 -14.13
C VAL A 303 -8.22 23.16 -15.27
N ASP A 304 -7.57 23.96 -16.12
CA ASP A 304 -8.14 24.43 -17.40
C ASP A 304 -7.79 23.43 -18.51
N LEU A 305 -8.76 22.59 -18.89
CA LEU A 305 -8.55 21.55 -19.91
C LEU A 305 -8.09 22.11 -21.25
N SER A 306 -8.46 23.35 -21.61
CA SER A 306 -8.08 23.98 -22.86
C SER A 306 -6.57 24.25 -22.98
N LYS A 307 -5.86 24.30 -21.85
CA LYS A 307 -4.40 24.54 -21.76
C LYS A 307 -3.58 23.27 -21.77
N LEU A 308 -4.21 22.11 -21.58
CA LEU A 308 -3.51 20.84 -21.49
C LEU A 308 -3.43 20.15 -22.87
N PRO A 309 -2.34 19.45 -23.17
CA PRO A 309 -2.26 18.58 -24.34
C PRO A 309 -3.44 17.60 -24.37
N VAL A 310 -3.97 17.33 -25.56
CA VAL A 310 -5.19 16.52 -25.74
C VAL A 310 -5.03 15.08 -25.25
N ASP A 311 -3.81 14.59 -25.22
CA ASP A 311 -3.39 13.24 -24.85
C ASP A 311 -2.70 13.18 -23.48
N SER A 312 -2.71 14.29 -22.72
CA SER A 312 -2.11 14.32 -21.40
C SER A 312 -2.96 13.56 -20.37
N HIS A 313 -2.29 12.88 -19.44
CA HIS A 313 -2.91 12.04 -18.41
C HIS A 313 -3.99 12.78 -17.60
N VAL A 314 -3.66 13.98 -17.10
CA VAL A 314 -4.58 14.77 -16.26
C VAL A 314 -5.80 15.21 -17.04
N ARG A 315 -5.63 15.63 -18.31
CA ARG A 315 -6.77 16.01 -19.15
C ARG A 315 -7.73 14.84 -19.35
N LEU A 316 -7.23 13.71 -19.82
CA LEU A 316 -8.05 12.53 -20.10
C LEU A 316 -8.76 12.00 -18.85
N ALA A 317 -8.09 12.01 -17.68
CA ALA A 317 -8.71 11.63 -16.43
C ALA A 317 -9.83 12.60 -16.00
N LYS A 318 -9.62 13.91 -16.20
CA LYS A 318 -10.60 14.95 -15.85
C LYS A 318 -11.78 15.03 -16.79
N GLU A 319 -11.64 14.69 -18.06
CA GLU A 319 -12.73 14.64 -19.04
C GLU A 319 -13.83 13.64 -18.64
N VAL A 320 -13.50 12.61 -17.88
CA VAL A 320 -14.47 11.64 -17.35
C VAL A 320 -15.25 12.21 -16.15
N ASP A 321 -14.66 13.13 -15.41
CA ASP A 321 -15.24 13.81 -14.23
C ASP A 321 -15.85 12.86 -13.17
N LEU A 322 -15.18 11.74 -12.93
CA LEU A 322 -15.59 10.75 -11.93
C LEU A 322 -14.48 10.61 -10.88
N PRO A 323 -14.65 11.20 -9.69
CA PRO A 323 -13.66 11.06 -8.63
C PRO A 323 -13.58 9.62 -8.11
N ILE A 324 -12.35 9.18 -7.80
CA ILE A 324 -11.99 7.95 -7.09
C ILE A 324 -11.00 8.31 -5.98
N LEU A 325 -10.89 7.50 -4.95
CA LEU A 325 -9.86 7.65 -3.93
C LEU A 325 -8.65 6.78 -4.28
N ARG A 326 -7.52 7.38 -4.64
CA ARG A 326 -6.28 6.66 -4.93
C ARG A 326 -5.41 6.56 -3.69
N ARG A 327 -4.87 5.35 -3.44
CA ARG A 327 -3.95 5.05 -2.36
C ARG A 327 -2.80 4.19 -2.89
N SER A 328 -2.07 4.74 -3.85
CA SER A 328 -1.03 4.02 -4.59
C SER A 328 0.31 4.11 -3.90
N TYR A 329 1.13 3.06 -4.05
CA TYR A 329 2.49 2.98 -3.53
C TYR A 329 3.46 2.66 -4.66
N SER A 330 4.64 3.25 -4.63
CA SER A 330 5.73 2.84 -5.51
C SER A 330 6.30 1.50 -5.07
N TYR A 331 6.81 0.69 -6.01
CA TYR A 331 7.57 -0.51 -5.69
C TYR A 331 8.88 -0.55 -6.49
N SER A 332 9.87 -1.30 -5.99
CA SER A 332 11.10 -1.60 -6.71
C SER A 332 11.62 -2.97 -6.25
N ASP A 333 11.57 -3.94 -7.14
CA ASP A 333 11.90 -5.35 -6.88
C ASP A 333 13.27 -5.75 -7.47
N GLY A 334 14.12 -4.75 -7.71
CA GLY A 334 15.45 -4.97 -8.27
C GLY A 334 15.47 -4.86 -9.78
N ILE A 335 15.86 -5.90 -10.49
CA ILE A 335 16.12 -5.90 -11.93
C ILE A 335 15.15 -6.83 -12.65
N ASP A 336 14.52 -6.35 -13.71
CA ASP A 336 13.82 -7.20 -14.69
C ASP A 336 14.87 -7.98 -15.50
N GLU A 337 14.98 -9.29 -15.26
CA GLU A 337 15.99 -10.16 -15.89
C GLU A 337 15.91 -10.17 -17.43
N ARG A 338 14.70 -9.91 -17.99
CA ARG A 338 14.50 -9.89 -19.44
C ARG A 338 15.10 -8.64 -20.10
N THR A 339 15.07 -7.51 -19.39
CA THR A 339 15.49 -6.21 -19.95
C THR A 339 16.80 -5.69 -19.38
N GLY A 340 17.20 -6.18 -18.20
CA GLY A 340 18.32 -5.65 -17.42
C GLY A 340 18.05 -4.27 -16.83
N GLN A 341 16.79 -3.83 -16.80
CA GLN A 341 16.33 -2.53 -16.30
C GLN A 341 15.68 -2.69 -14.92
N PHE A 342 15.33 -1.59 -14.27
CA PHE A 342 14.62 -1.64 -13.00
C PHE A 342 13.26 -2.36 -13.13
N ASP A 343 13.02 -3.39 -12.30
CA ASP A 343 11.65 -3.90 -12.05
C ASP A 343 11.00 -3.01 -11.01
N SER A 344 10.41 -1.93 -11.46
CA SER A 344 9.82 -0.91 -10.60
C SER A 344 8.55 -0.34 -11.20
N GLY A 345 7.74 0.27 -10.33
CA GLY A 345 6.48 0.82 -10.79
C GLY A 345 5.55 1.24 -9.66
N LEU A 346 4.26 1.06 -9.88
CA LEU A 346 3.20 1.50 -8.99
C LEU A 346 2.25 0.34 -8.66
N ILE A 347 2.05 0.11 -7.38
CA ILE A 347 0.90 -0.62 -6.86
C ILE A 347 -0.25 0.39 -6.86
N PHE A 348 -1.00 0.43 -7.96
CA PHE A 348 -2.14 1.33 -8.07
C PHE A 348 -3.34 0.72 -7.35
N ILE A 349 -3.81 1.42 -6.34
CA ILE A 349 -4.98 1.08 -5.54
C ILE A 349 -5.97 2.23 -5.63
N ALA A 350 -7.20 1.94 -6.04
CA ALA A 350 -8.28 2.93 -6.07
C ALA A 350 -9.53 2.39 -5.39
N TYR A 351 -10.09 3.19 -4.50
CA TYR A 351 -11.31 2.88 -3.78
C TYR A 351 -12.47 3.72 -4.31
N GLN A 352 -13.60 3.07 -4.54
CA GLN A 352 -14.81 3.68 -5.02
C GLN A 352 -16.04 2.86 -4.65
N LYS A 353 -17.19 3.53 -4.51
CA LYS A 353 -18.48 2.88 -4.27
C LYS A 353 -19.07 2.19 -5.51
N ASP A 354 -18.60 2.56 -6.69
CA ASP A 354 -19.04 2.04 -7.97
C ASP A 354 -17.82 1.76 -8.87
N PRO A 355 -17.50 0.50 -9.16
CA PRO A 355 -16.35 0.13 -10.01
C PRO A 355 -16.41 0.74 -11.42
N ASP A 356 -17.58 1.07 -11.95
CA ASP A 356 -17.73 1.68 -13.27
C ASP A 356 -17.02 3.04 -13.37
N ARG A 357 -16.79 3.73 -12.25
CA ARG A 357 -15.97 4.96 -12.21
C ARG A 357 -14.54 4.68 -12.67
N PHE A 358 -13.90 3.69 -12.08
CA PHE A 358 -12.55 3.28 -12.49
C PHE A 358 -12.54 2.78 -13.94
N VAL A 359 -13.52 1.94 -14.32
CA VAL A 359 -13.61 1.39 -15.69
C VAL A 359 -13.67 2.51 -16.72
N LYS A 360 -14.50 3.54 -16.53
CA LYS A 360 -14.62 4.67 -17.46
C LYS A 360 -13.32 5.48 -17.56
N ILE A 361 -12.69 5.78 -16.40
CA ILE A 361 -11.40 6.49 -16.38
C ILE A 361 -10.35 5.67 -17.12
N GLN A 362 -10.19 4.39 -16.78
CA GLN A 362 -9.17 3.54 -17.38
C GLN A 362 -9.40 3.30 -18.87
N THR A 363 -10.64 3.21 -19.33
CA THR A 363 -10.97 3.09 -20.74
C THR A 363 -10.53 4.34 -21.50
N ASN A 364 -10.82 5.54 -20.95
CA ASN A 364 -10.41 6.80 -21.59
C ASN A 364 -8.88 6.93 -21.65
N LEU A 365 -8.18 6.61 -20.55
CA LEU A 365 -6.71 6.63 -20.50
C LEU A 365 -6.07 5.59 -21.41
N GLY A 366 -6.62 4.38 -21.45
CA GLY A 366 -6.06 3.27 -22.22
C GLY A 366 -5.98 3.52 -23.71
N ALA A 367 -6.88 4.34 -24.26
CA ALA A 367 -6.98 4.56 -25.70
C ALA A 367 -5.85 5.44 -26.24
N VAL A 368 -5.61 6.61 -25.62
CA VAL A 368 -4.78 7.67 -26.22
C VAL A 368 -3.80 8.34 -25.25
N ASP A 369 -3.80 7.98 -23.98
CA ASP A 369 -2.92 8.59 -22.98
C ASP A 369 -1.45 8.42 -23.35
N LYS A 370 -0.72 9.54 -23.45
CA LYS A 370 0.72 9.56 -23.71
C LYS A 370 1.53 8.85 -22.65
N MET A 371 1.01 8.75 -21.42
CA MET A 371 1.61 7.98 -20.32
C MET A 371 1.84 6.51 -20.70
N ASN A 372 1.02 5.92 -21.59
CA ASN A 372 1.15 4.54 -22.03
C ASN A 372 2.45 4.24 -22.79
N GLU A 373 3.24 5.25 -23.14
CA GLU A 373 4.60 5.07 -23.67
C GLU A 373 5.62 4.71 -22.57
N TYR A 374 5.29 5.04 -21.33
CA TYR A 374 6.20 4.92 -20.18
C TYR A 374 5.74 3.91 -19.14
N ILE A 375 4.55 3.36 -19.28
CA ILE A 375 4.00 2.38 -18.35
C ILE A 375 3.43 1.16 -19.07
N THR A 376 3.39 0.03 -18.34
CA THR A 376 2.66 -1.16 -18.77
C THR A 376 1.87 -1.72 -17.59
N HIS A 377 0.56 -1.90 -17.76
CA HIS A 377 -0.27 -2.58 -16.76
C HIS A 377 -0.03 -4.08 -16.86
N ILE A 378 0.58 -4.68 -15.83
CA ILE A 378 0.98 -6.09 -15.80
C ILE A 378 0.17 -6.94 -14.83
N GLY A 379 -0.62 -6.31 -13.95
CA GLY A 379 -1.51 -6.99 -13.02
C GLY A 379 -2.86 -6.29 -12.88
N SER A 380 -3.89 -7.05 -12.53
CA SER A 380 -5.27 -6.57 -12.44
C SER A 380 -6.10 -7.38 -11.44
N GLY A 381 -6.93 -6.70 -10.67
CA GLY A 381 -7.95 -7.30 -9.81
C GLY A 381 -9.00 -6.30 -9.38
N LEU A 382 -10.21 -6.78 -9.13
CA LEU A 382 -11.28 -6.04 -8.47
C LEU A 382 -11.72 -6.79 -7.23
N PHE A 383 -11.70 -6.10 -6.10
CA PHE A 383 -12.06 -6.70 -4.82
C PHE A 383 -13.16 -5.87 -4.13
N ALA A 384 -14.10 -6.58 -3.53
CA ALA A 384 -15.11 -6.01 -2.65
C ALA A 384 -14.56 -6.00 -1.23
N CYS A 385 -14.25 -4.82 -0.71
CA CYS A 385 -13.81 -4.63 0.67
C CYS A 385 -15.05 -4.47 1.56
N PHE A 386 -15.14 -5.31 2.60
CA PHE A 386 -16.26 -5.28 3.54
C PHE A 386 -16.39 -3.92 4.24
N ALA A 387 -17.54 -3.68 4.86
CA ALA A 387 -17.66 -2.65 5.90
C ALA A 387 -16.67 -2.93 7.04
N GLY A 388 -16.52 -1.97 7.93
CA GLY A 388 -15.75 -2.17 9.16
C GLY A 388 -16.39 -3.22 10.07
N VAL A 389 -15.66 -3.63 11.07
CA VAL A 389 -16.10 -4.64 12.05
C VAL A 389 -16.44 -3.94 13.36
N GLU A 390 -17.58 -4.25 13.93
CA GLU A 390 -17.93 -3.82 15.29
C GLU A 390 -17.31 -4.77 16.33
N LYS A 391 -17.05 -4.27 17.56
CA LYS A 391 -16.54 -5.12 18.63
C LYS A 391 -17.49 -6.31 18.88
N GLY A 392 -16.93 -7.52 18.86
CA GLY A 392 -17.69 -8.77 18.99
C GLY A 392 -18.15 -9.39 17.66
N GLY A 393 -18.00 -8.67 16.56
CA GLY A 393 -18.21 -9.16 15.20
C GLY A 393 -16.94 -9.75 14.56
N TYR A 394 -17.00 -10.07 13.28
CA TYR A 394 -15.85 -10.54 12.49
C TYR A 394 -15.96 -10.09 11.03
N LEU A 395 -14.85 -10.07 10.31
CA LEU A 395 -14.76 -9.73 8.89
C LEU A 395 -15.78 -10.51 8.05
N GLY A 396 -16.56 -9.80 7.23
CA GLY A 396 -17.55 -10.40 6.36
C GLY A 396 -18.78 -10.97 7.07
N GLN A 397 -19.00 -10.61 8.32
CA GLN A 397 -20.24 -10.91 9.05
C GLN A 397 -21.34 -9.96 8.55
N ALA A 398 -22.12 -10.35 7.55
CA ALA A 398 -23.26 -9.60 7.02
C ALA A 398 -24.48 -10.52 6.82
#